data_4e8967e968b138f9851b4aad5a572823
#
_entry.id   4e8967e968b138f9851b4aad5a572823
#
_cell.length_a   1.000
_cell.length_b   1.000
_cell.length_c   1.000
_cell.angle_alpha   90.00
_cell.angle_beta   90.00
_cell.angle_gamma   90.00
#
_symmetry.space_group_name_H-M   'P 1'
#
loop_
_entity.id
_entity.type
_entity.pdbx_description
1 polymer ?
#
loop_
_entity_poly.entity_id
_entity_poly.type
_entity_poly.pdbx_seq_one_letter_code
_entity_poly.pdbx_strand_id
1 'polypeptide(L)'
;MSRSWFSRITARRTDSSAPRSRWRPWLLLIAISVGWKVLVLTVGAALPHWLIDDSVDHIPASMQSYATQARATALALWNRPMERTGLVQLVRVVSVDSTRSASADGCGGKSARVRAYTFFAIPYSEVRTVCDSGVVEYRVFRRRR
;
A
#
# COMPACT_ATOMS: atom_id res chain seq x y z
N MET A 1 -51.18 47.22 61.88
CA MET A 1 -49.71 47.16 61.72
C MET A 1 -49.33 45.78 61.24
N SER A 2 -49.19 45.65 59.91
CA SER A 2 -48.87 44.35 59.26
C SER A 2 -47.50 44.48 58.56
N ARG A 3 -46.53 43.74 59.01
CA ARG A 3 -45.19 43.67 58.39
C ARG A 3 -45.15 42.43 57.52
N SER A 4 -45.19 42.62 56.18
CA SER A 4 -44.97 41.59 55.19
C SER A 4 -43.49 41.24 55.11
N TRP A 5 -43.23 40.03 55.44
CA TRP A 5 -41.91 39.41 55.22
C TRP A 5 -41.86 38.89 53.81
N PHE A 6 -41.23 39.63 52.86
CA PHE A 6 -40.91 39.15 51.59
C PHE A 6 -39.53 38.44 51.66
N SER A 7 -39.63 37.15 51.74
CA SER A 7 -38.41 36.25 51.57
C SER A 7 -37.83 36.45 50.20
N ARG A 8 -36.63 37.03 50.14
CA ARG A 8 -35.79 37.03 48.93
C ARG A 8 -35.29 35.62 48.73
N ILE A 9 -35.92 34.90 47.84
CA ILE A 9 -35.36 33.67 47.26
C ILE A 9 -34.28 34.13 46.28
N THR A 10 -33.05 34.23 46.77
CA THR A 10 -31.87 34.34 45.88
C THR A 10 -31.70 33.01 45.15
N ALA A 11 -32.21 32.98 43.93
CA ALA A 11 -31.96 31.90 43.03
C ALA A 11 -30.43 31.81 42.80
N ARG A 12 -29.82 30.90 43.50
CA ARG A 12 -28.40 30.52 43.31
C ARG A 12 -28.30 29.90 41.93
N ARG A 13 -27.97 30.75 40.93
CA ARG A 13 -27.63 30.34 39.59
C ARG A 13 -26.34 29.50 39.71
N THR A 14 -26.50 28.18 39.78
CA THR A 14 -25.39 27.28 39.68
C THR A 14 -24.89 27.36 38.23
N ASP A 15 -23.93 28.24 38.00
CA ASP A 15 -23.11 28.23 36.79
C ASP A 15 -22.34 26.91 36.79
N SER A 16 -22.95 25.87 36.26
CA SER A 16 -22.28 24.64 35.90
C SER A 16 -21.47 24.87 34.62
N SER A 17 -20.47 25.74 34.70
CA SER A 17 -19.39 25.78 33.73
C SER A 17 -18.55 24.54 33.92
N ALA A 18 -19.08 23.40 33.45
CA ALA A 18 -18.29 22.21 33.35
C ALA A 18 -17.02 22.57 32.56
N PRO A 19 -15.84 22.30 33.10
CA PRO A 19 -14.59 22.63 32.42
C PRO A 19 -14.63 21.95 31.04
N ARG A 20 -14.81 22.75 29.99
CA ARG A 20 -14.73 22.25 28.60
C ARG A 20 -13.35 21.65 28.46
N SER A 21 -13.27 20.35 28.57
CA SER A 21 -12.03 19.58 28.51
C SER A 21 -11.21 20.05 27.31
N ARG A 22 -10.11 20.74 27.55
CA ARG A 22 -9.13 21.18 26.52
C ARG A 22 -8.59 19.99 25.70
N TRP A 23 -8.78 18.79 26.17
CA TRP A 23 -8.31 17.54 25.56
C TRP A 23 -9.20 17.06 24.40
N ARG A 24 -10.45 17.51 24.28
CA ARG A 24 -11.35 17.07 23.21
C ARG A 24 -10.80 17.29 21.80
N PRO A 25 -10.21 18.46 21.44
CA PRO A 25 -9.69 18.63 20.09
C PRO A 25 -8.49 17.73 19.80
N TRP A 26 -7.63 17.48 20.78
CA TRP A 26 -6.50 16.57 20.62
C TRP A 26 -6.91 15.12 20.45
N LEU A 27 -7.92 14.67 21.19
CA LEU A 27 -8.47 13.32 21.03
C LEU A 27 -9.08 13.13 19.66
N LEU A 28 -9.77 14.14 19.11
CA LEU A 28 -10.28 14.09 17.74
C LEU A 28 -9.16 14.01 16.71
N LEU A 29 -8.11 14.80 16.86
CA LEU A 29 -6.96 14.73 15.94
C LEU A 29 -6.26 13.37 15.99
N ILE A 30 -6.08 12.81 17.18
CA ILE A 30 -5.52 11.46 17.33
C ILE A 30 -6.45 10.43 16.69
N ALA A 31 -7.75 10.49 16.94
CA ALA A 31 -8.72 9.56 16.36
C ALA A 31 -8.74 9.62 14.83
N ILE A 32 -8.71 10.83 14.25
CA ILE A 32 -8.64 11.03 12.80
C ILE A 32 -7.31 10.46 12.26
N SER A 33 -6.18 10.73 12.92
CA SER A 33 -4.88 10.23 12.48
C SER A 33 -4.79 8.70 12.53
N VAL A 34 -5.30 8.09 13.59
CA VAL A 34 -5.35 6.63 13.71
C VAL A 34 -6.32 6.04 12.69
N GLY A 35 -7.51 6.61 12.55
CA GLY A 35 -8.51 6.17 11.57
C GLY A 35 -7.97 6.24 10.14
N TRP A 36 -7.26 7.31 9.80
CA TRP A 36 -6.61 7.45 8.50
C TRP A 36 -5.55 6.37 8.26
N LYS A 37 -4.69 6.09 9.25
CA LYS A 37 -3.69 5.03 9.14
C LYS A 37 -4.32 3.65 8.96
N VAL A 38 -5.36 3.35 9.73
CA VAL A 38 -6.10 2.10 9.59
C VAL A 38 -6.72 1.99 8.20
N LEU A 39 -7.34 3.06 7.69
CA LEU A 39 -7.91 3.09 6.35
C LEU A 39 -6.85 2.81 5.27
N VAL A 40 -5.71 3.49 5.33
CA VAL A 40 -4.62 3.31 4.36
C VAL A 40 -4.06 1.90 4.43
N LEU A 41 -3.86 1.35 5.62
CA LEU A 41 -3.29 0.02 5.79
C LEU A 41 -4.27 -1.10 5.40
N THR A 42 -5.57 -0.92 5.60
CA THR A 42 -6.57 -1.95 5.26
C THR A 42 -7.03 -1.82 3.82
N VAL A 43 -7.63 -0.69 3.45
CA VAL A 43 -8.19 -0.48 2.11
C VAL A 43 -7.08 -0.32 1.08
N GLY A 44 -6.04 0.45 1.40
CA GLY A 44 -4.91 0.68 0.50
C GLY A 44 -4.14 -0.59 0.16
N ALA A 45 -3.99 -1.52 1.11
CA ALA A 45 -3.34 -2.80 0.90
C ALA A 45 -4.23 -3.80 0.14
N ALA A 46 -5.54 -3.78 0.38
CA ALA A 46 -6.48 -4.68 -0.29
C ALA A 46 -6.75 -4.30 -1.76
N LEU A 47 -6.75 -3.00 -2.08
CA LEU A 47 -7.07 -2.48 -3.40
C LEU A 47 -6.23 -3.09 -4.54
N PRO A 48 -4.89 -3.26 -4.42
CA PRO A 48 -4.11 -3.91 -5.48
C PRO A 48 -4.62 -5.30 -5.84
N HIS A 49 -5.01 -6.10 -4.84
CA HIS A 49 -5.51 -7.46 -5.04
C HIS A 49 -6.91 -7.51 -5.72
N TRP A 50 -7.68 -6.43 -5.59
CA TRP A 50 -9.00 -6.33 -6.22
C TRP A 50 -8.96 -5.75 -7.63
N LEU A 51 -8.04 -4.82 -7.87
CA LEU A 51 -7.96 -4.10 -9.14
C LEU A 51 -7.00 -4.74 -10.14
N ILE A 52 -6.01 -5.48 -9.65
CA ILE A 52 -4.95 -6.04 -10.48
C ILE A 52 -5.03 -7.55 -10.40
N ASP A 53 -5.32 -8.14 -11.54
CA ASP A 53 -5.20 -9.59 -11.69
C ASP A 53 -3.71 -9.96 -11.69
N ASP A 54 -3.30 -10.74 -10.68
CA ASP A 54 -1.93 -11.23 -10.53
C ASP A 54 -1.75 -12.66 -11.09
N SER A 55 -2.81 -13.21 -11.72
CA SER A 55 -2.74 -14.50 -12.39
C SER A 55 -1.74 -14.45 -13.57
N VAL A 56 -1.17 -15.60 -13.85
CA VAL A 56 -0.32 -15.79 -15.05
C VAL A 56 -1.10 -16.31 -16.25
N ASP A 57 -2.44 -16.35 -16.14
CA ASP A 57 -3.31 -16.97 -17.16
C ASP A 57 -3.31 -16.20 -18.49
N HIS A 58 -2.99 -14.89 -18.43
CA HIS A 58 -2.82 -14.07 -19.62
C HIS A 58 -1.52 -14.37 -20.39
N ILE A 59 -0.63 -15.23 -19.83
CA ILE A 59 0.63 -15.64 -20.43
C ILE A 59 0.46 -17.01 -21.10
N PRO A 60 1.03 -17.23 -22.30
CA PRO A 60 0.96 -18.51 -22.97
C PRO A 60 1.41 -19.66 -22.06
N ALA A 61 0.70 -20.80 -22.08
CA ALA A 61 0.96 -21.94 -21.20
C ALA A 61 2.41 -22.43 -21.22
N SER A 62 3.06 -22.34 -22.39
CA SER A 62 4.49 -22.70 -22.56
C SER A 62 5.46 -21.78 -21.79
N MET A 63 5.00 -20.62 -21.33
CA MET A 63 5.83 -19.62 -20.63
C MET A 63 5.38 -19.38 -19.18
N GLN A 64 4.30 -20.01 -18.72
CA GLN A 64 3.78 -19.80 -17.36
C GLN A 64 4.75 -20.25 -16.27
N SER A 65 5.46 -21.37 -16.49
CA SER A 65 6.49 -21.82 -15.56
C SER A 65 7.62 -20.81 -15.41
N TYR A 66 8.06 -20.23 -16.52
CA TYR A 66 9.08 -19.18 -16.51
C TYR A 66 8.55 -17.90 -15.86
N ALA A 67 7.30 -17.50 -16.10
CA ALA A 67 6.68 -16.35 -15.48
C ALA A 67 6.61 -16.50 -13.95
N THR A 68 6.24 -17.69 -13.47
CA THR A 68 6.20 -17.99 -12.04
C THR A 68 7.57 -17.89 -11.40
N GLN A 69 8.59 -18.42 -12.06
CA GLN A 69 9.98 -18.34 -11.59
C GLN A 69 10.49 -16.90 -11.59
N ALA A 70 10.23 -16.14 -12.65
CA ALA A 70 10.57 -14.73 -12.74
C ALA A 70 9.91 -13.90 -11.64
N ARG A 71 8.63 -14.20 -11.30
CA ARG A 71 7.93 -13.60 -10.16
C ARG A 71 8.63 -13.91 -8.84
N ALA A 72 9.00 -15.15 -8.61
CA ALA A 72 9.72 -15.57 -7.39
C ALA A 72 11.08 -14.89 -7.26
N THR A 73 11.83 -14.78 -8.36
CA THR A 73 13.12 -14.06 -8.39
C THR A 73 12.96 -12.58 -8.09
N ALA A 74 11.96 -11.94 -8.67
CA ALA A 74 11.66 -10.54 -8.42
C ALA A 74 11.24 -10.31 -6.96
N LEU A 75 10.38 -11.17 -6.39
CA LEU A 75 10.01 -11.13 -4.98
C LEU A 75 11.24 -11.27 -4.08
N ALA A 76 12.16 -12.18 -4.36
CA ALA A 76 13.38 -12.33 -3.60
C ALA A 76 14.25 -11.06 -3.62
N LEU A 77 14.23 -10.31 -4.71
CA LEU A 77 14.96 -9.05 -4.84
C LEU A 77 14.33 -7.94 -3.95
N TRP A 78 12.99 -7.83 -3.93
CA TRP A 78 12.28 -6.82 -3.13
C TRP A 78 12.19 -7.19 -1.65
N ASN A 79 12.35 -8.46 -1.31
CA ASN A 79 12.23 -8.98 0.07
C ASN A 79 13.30 -8.43 1.02
N ARG A 80 14.42 -7.94 0.52
CA ARG A 80 15.54 -7.56 1.40
C ARG A 80 15.36 -6.24 2.15
N PRO A 81 14.96 -5.10 1.56
CA PRO A 81 14.60 -3.96 2.39
C PRO A 81 13.12 -3.59 2.36
N MET A 82 12.39 -3.86 1.26
CA MET A 82 11.08 -3.23 1.03
C MET A 82 9.87 -4.06 1.45
N GLU A 83 9.93 -5.37 1.40
CA GLU A 83 8.86 -6.21 1.97
C GLU A 83 8.82 -6.11 3.49
N ARG A 84 9.97 -5.98 4.15
CA ARG A 84 10.00 -5.75 5.60
C ARG A 84 9.30 -4.45 6.01
N THR A 85 9.19 -3.50 5.11
CA THR A 85 8.47 -2.25 5.34
C THR A 85 6.99 -2.32 4.94
N GLY A 86 6.54 -3.43 4.33
CA GLY A 86 5.17 -3.60 3.84
C GLY A 86 4.83 -2.65 2.69
N LEU A 87 5.81 -2.11 1.99
CA LEU A 87 5.57 -1.17 0.89
C LEU A 87 5.06 -1.86 -0.39
N VAL A 88 5.58 -3.05 -0.70
CA VAL A 88 5.13 -3.84 -1.85
C VAL A 88 3.95 -4.69 -1.43
N GLN A 89 2.78 -4.44 -2.00
CA GLN A 89 1.54 -5.15 -1.70
C GLN A 89 1.23 -6.24 -2.72
N LEU A 90 1.64 -6.03 -3.98
CA LEU A 90 1.37 -6.95 -5.06
C LEU A 90 2.51 -6.96 -6.07
N VAL A 91 2.76 -8.13 -6.66
CA VAL A 91 3.72 -8.32 -7.73
C VAL A 91 3.04 -9.03 -8.90
N ARG A 92 3.08 -8.40 -10.08
CA ARG A 92 2.47 -8.93 -11.30
C ARG A 92 3.51 -9.10 -12.39
N VAL A 93 3.45 -10.23 -13.10
CA VAL A 93 4.16 -10.39 -14.37
C VAL A 93 3.39 -9.67 -15.47
N VAL A 94 4.01 -8.68 -16.08
CA VAL A 94 3.38 -7.82 -17.09
C VAL A 94 3.49 -8.44 -18.47
N SER A 95 4.64 -8.95 -18.82
CA SER A 95 4.89 -9.64 -20.10
C SER A 95 6.03 -10.60 -19.96
N VAL A 96 6.00 -11.62 -20.80
CA VAL A 96 7.11 -12.53 -21.04
C VAL A 96 7.44 -12.45 -22.53
N ASP A 97 8.66 -12.06 -22.83
CA ASP A 97 9.15 -11.90 -24.17
C ASP A 97 10.17 -13.00 -24.47
N SER A 98 10.05 -13.68 -25.62
CA SER A 98 11.08 -14.56 -26.14
C SER A 98 11.88 -13.79 -27.20
N THR A 99 13.08 -13.37 -26.86
CA THR A 99 13.98 -12.77 -27.84
C THR A 99 14.67 -13.88 -28.66
N ARG A 100 14.53 -13.82 -29.98
CA ARG A 100 15.20 -14.76 -30.90
C ARG A 100 16.74 -14.70 -30.87
N SER A 101 17.26 -13.65 -30.28
CA SER A 101 18.72 -13.56 -30.06
C SER A 101 19.09 -14.51 -28.92
N ALA A 102 19.50 -15.68 -29.24
CA ALA A 102 20.31 -16.51 -28.36
C ALA A 102 21.57 -15.67 -28.03
N SER A 103 21.44 -14.81 -27.02
CA SER A 103 22.58 -14.12 -26.44
C SER A 103 23.53 -15.19 -25.96
N ALA A 104 24.85 -14.92 -26.05
CA ALA A 104 25.92 -15.78 -25.59
C ALA A 104 25.75 -16.32 -24.15
N ASP A 105 24.74 -15.86 -23.45
CA ASP A 105 24.46 -16.13 -22.05
C ASP A 105 23.67 -17.44 -21.79
N GLY A 106 23.42 -18.27 -22.82
CA GLY A 106 22.85 -19.61 -22.63
C GLY A 106 21.38 -19.69 -22.16
N CYS A 107 20.66 -18.61 -22.10
CA CYS A 107 19.37 -18.52 -21.44
C CYS A 107 18.14 -18.70 -22.34
N GLY A 108 18.26 -19.27 -23.48
CA GLY A 108 17.12 -19.50 -24.39
C GLY A 108 16.36 -18.23 -24.79
N GLY A 109 16.92 -17.04 -24.56
CA GLY A 109 16.34 -15.76 -24.99
C GLY A 109 15.01 -15.37 -24.34
N LYS A 110 14.65 -15.91 -23.17
CA LYS A 110 13.43 -15.55 -22.44
C LYS A 110 13.70 -14.37 -21.50
N SER A 111 12.80 -13.41 -21.48
CA SER A 111 12.82 -12.32 -20.51
C SER A 111 11.40 -12.04 -20.00
N ALA A 112 11.28 -11.70 -18.73
CA ALA A 112 10.00 -11.32 -18.14
C ALA A 112 10.10 -9.94 -17.53
N ARG A 113 9.02 -9.15 -17.67
CA ARG A 113 8.84 -7.90 -16.95
C ARG A 113 7.91 -8.11 -15.79
N VAL A 114 8.41 -7.84 -14.60
CA VAL A 114 7.68 -8.01 -13.34
C VAL A 114 7.55 -6.64 -12.68
N ARG A 115 6.33 -6.27 -12.35
CA ARG A 115 6.02 -4.96 -11.76
C ARG A 115 5.50 -5.13 -10.34
N ALA A 116 6.03 -4.31 -9.45
CA ALA A 116 5.60 -4.20 -8.07
C ALA A 116 4.63 -3.03 -7.90
N TYR A 117 3.62 -3.25 -7.08
CA TYR A 117 2.61 -2.27 -6.72
C TYR A 117 2.60 -2.03 -5.22
N THR A 118 2.43 -0.76 -4.84
CA THR A 118 2.24 -0.34 -3.45
C THR A 118 0.77 -0.19 -3.13
N PHE A 119 0.45 0.45 -2.01
CA PHE A 119 -0.91 0.82 -1.62
C PHE A 119 -1.66 1.51 -2.77
N PHE A 120 -2.95 1.29 -2.87
CA PHE A 120 -3.84 1.87 -3.89
C PHE A 120 -3.45 1.52 -5.33
N ALA A 121 -2.84 0.35 -5.55
CA ALA A 121 -2.42 -0.13 -6.86
C ALA A 121 -1.44 0.81 -7.61
N ILE A 122 -0.67 1.61 -6.88
CA ILE A 122 0.31 2.52 -7.47
C ILE A 122 1.54 1.71 -7.90
N PRO A 123 1.96 1.75 -9.17
CA PRO A 123 3.16 1.07 -9.61
C PRO A 123 4.40 1.72 -8.97
N TYR A 124 5.21 0.89 -8.32
CA TYR A 124 6.39 1.33 -7.59
C TYR A 124 7.66 1.14 -8.40
N SER A 125 7.88 -0.07 -8.87
CA SER A 125 9.08 -0.43 -9.61
C SER A 125 8.80 -1.54 -10.61
N GLU A 126 9.68 -1.67 -11.57
CA GLU A 126 9.66 -2.74 -12.56
C GLU A 126 11.04 -3.38 -12.63
N VAL A 127 11.04 -4.69 -12.66
CA VAL A 127 12.25 -5.50 -12.80
C VAL A 127 12.12 -6.29 -14.09
N ARG A 128 13.18 -6.29 -14.88
CA ARG A 128 13.32 -7.18 -16.00
C ARG A 128 14.22 -8.34 -15.59
N THR A 129 13.67 -9.53 -15.60
CA THR A 129 14.43 -10.76 -15.40
C THR A 129 14.83 -11.31 -16.75
N VAL A 130 16.11 -11.63 -16.90
CA VAL A 130 16.63 -12.34 -18.06
C VAL A 130 17.25 -13.61 -17.53
N CYS A 131 16.86 -14.74 -18.06
CA CYS A 131 17.29 -16.07 -17.60
C CYS A 131 16.79 -16.50 -16.21
N ASP A 132 16.98 -17.76 -15.90
CA ASP A 132 16.55 -18.39 -14.66
C ASP A 132 17.26 -17.86 -13.40
N SER A 133 18.32 -17.08 -13.54
CA SER A 133 19.20 -16.68 -12.43
C SER A 133 19.47 -15.19 -12.29
N GLY A 134 19.02 -14.33 -13.21
CA GLY A 134 19.45 -12.93 -13.20
C GLY A 134 18.40 -11.87 -13.35
N VAL A 135 18.46 -10.87 -12.46
CA VAL A 135 17.80 -9.57 -12.64
C VAL A 135 18.73 -8.68 -13.44
N VAL A 136 18.35 -8.31 -14.67
CA VAL A 136 19.19 -7.53 -15.57
C VAL A 136 18.91 -6.03 -15.47
N GLU A 137 17.69 -5.64 -15.15
CA GLU A 137 17.33 -4.23 -15.11
C GLU A 137 16.30 -3.95 -14.01
N TYR A 138 16.62 -2.97 -13.17
CA TYR A 138 15.73 -2.48 -12.12
C TYR A 138 15.35 -1.04 -12.42
N ARG A 139 14.06 -0.79 -12.62
CA ARG A 139 13.52 0.58 -12.82
C ARG A 139 12.58 0.96 -11.71
N VAL A 140 12.87 2.04 -11.02
CA VAL A 140 11.93 2.69 -10.11
C VAL A 140 11.13 3.71 -10.90
N PHE A 141 9.79 3.64 -10.82
CA PHE A 141 8.93 4.65 -11.43
C PHE A 141 9.06 5.96 -10.66
N ARG A 142 10.01 6.78 -11.08
CA ARG A 142 10.15 8.13 -10.56
C ARG A 142 9.14 9.01 -11.31
N ARG A 143 8.19 9.62 -10.58
CA ARG A 143 7.30 10.63 -11.16
C ARG A 143 8.17 11.73 -11.75
N ARG A 144 8.21 11.86 -13.09
CA ARG A 144 8.82 13.04 -13.71
C ARG A 144 8.03 14.25 -13.24
N ARG A 145 8.67 15.14 -12.51
CA ARG A 145 8.14 16.46 -12.19
C ARG A 145 8.23 17.34 -13.43
#